data_f8a6926b7da50bc968fb4a14e134c324
#
_entry.id   f8a6926b7da50bc968fb4a14e134c324
#
_cell.length_a   1.000
_cell.length_b   1.000
_cell.length_c   1.000
_cell.angle_alpha   90.00
_cell.angle_beta   90.00
_cell.angle_gamma   90.00
#
_symmetry.space_group_name_H-M   'P 1'
#
loop_
_entity.id
_entity.type
_entity.pdbx_description
1 polymer ?
#
loop_
_entity_poly.entity_id
_entity_poly.type
_entity_poly.pdbx_seq_one_letter_code
_entity_poly.pdbx_strand_id
1 'polypeptide(L)'
;MKIAIFGNERRLKKQYFTKRIDAYFRNTLIISDYLEATFLYNENEYNKHLDSKFDAILIFYSNYYSPVKQMKQIAENNNKARFFWILNEYAISANYTFLNDKNVTFIKNWEEEGEIMLNLNLLFSKYANEVKDKPYDCVYYGTFRTDREEYFKKYFKEDLYLSTTSKNFKKFRNIGCNAKLIKKLSWGENKETLNLFKYQLYIEDKHTHNVFNNLANRYYEAGFCNNVVFFDVNCRNTINKSELSYYKEQVEDYIVESYEDLQSKIKHCNKDFSKHLAIQKSWRMGEAAARNNMLKELKNIIYNGTK
;
A
#
# COMPACT_ATOMS: atom_id res chain seq x y z
N MET A 1 -5.86 27.98 -5.89
CA MET A 1 -6.69 27.25 -4.90
C MET A 1 -5.79 26.85 -3.75
N LYS A 2 -6.14 27.22 -2.53
CA LYS A 2 -5.38 26.89 -1.32
C LYS A 2 -5.91 25.58 -0.74
N ILE A 3 -5.08 24.57 -0.66
CA ILE A 3 -5.46 23.20 -0.26
C ILE A 3 -4.81 22.89 1.10
N ALA A 4 -5.58 22.29 2.02
CA ALA A 4 -5.05 21.66 3.22
C ALA A 4 -5.16 20.14 3.12
N ILE A 5 -4.19 19.43 3.70
CA ILE A 5 -4.26 18.00 3.90
C ILE A 5 -4.18 17.69 5.39
N PHE A 6 -5.20 17.03 5.90
CA PHE A 6 -5.25 16.55 7.27
C PHE A 6 -4.61 15.18 7.38
N GLY A 7 -3.49 15.11 8.08
CA GLY A 7 -2.75 13.89 8.33
C GLY A 7 -2.48 13.65 9.81
N ASN A 8 -1.65 12.66 10.13
CA ASN A 8 -1.36 12.28 11.51
C ASN A 8 0.08 11.77 11.71
N GLU A 9 0.86 12.54 12.48
CA GLU A 9 2.23 12.18 12.87
C GLU A 9 2.28 11.01 13.88
N ARG A 10 1.23 10.75 14.65
CA ARG A 10 1.27 9.71 15.70
C ARG A 10 1.47 8.30 15.17
N ARG A 11 1.14 8.05 13.91
CA ARG A 11 1.55 6.81 13.25
C ARG A 11 3.07 6.69 13.15
N LEU A 12 3.80 7.80 12.99
CA LEU A 12 5.26 7.82 13.00
C LEU A 12 5.84 7.39 14.35
N LYS A 13 5.26 7.88 15.46
CA LYS A 13 5.83 7.67 16.81
C LYS A 13 5.48 6.33 17.43
N LYS A 14 4.28 5.79 17.20
CA LYS A 14 3.80 4.58 17.91
C LYS A 14 4.13 3.26 17.23
N GLN A 15 4.17 3.22 15.91
CA GLN A 15 4.43 1.96 15.19
C GLN A 15 5.91 1.73 14.89
N TYR A 16 6.73 2.79 14.91
CA TYR A 16 8.10 2.73 14.43
C TYR A 16 9.02 3.54 15.33
N PHE A 17 9.42 2.93 16.42
CA PHE A 17 10.39 3.50 17.38
C PHE A 17 11.76 3.84 16.78
N THR A 18 11.98 3.59 15.52
CA THR A 18 13.23 3.84 14.82
C THR A 18 12.96 4.39 13.43
N LYS A 19 13.21 5.69 13.18
CA LYS A 19 13.43 6.38 11.90
C LYS A 19 12.60 5.94 10.65
N ARG A 20 11.42 5.34 10.82
CA ARG A 20 10.62 4.78 9.74
C ARG A 20 9.41 5.64 9.48
N ILE A 21 9.32 6.15 8.28
CA ILE A 21 8.14 6.85 7.81
C ILE A 21 7.11 5.80 7.42
N ASP A 22 5.91 5.86 8.02
CA ASP A 22 4.75 5.06 7.62
C ASP A 22 4.48 5.24 6.12
N ALA A 23 4.17 4.17 5.42
CA ALA A 23 3.91 4.20 3.99
C ALA A 23 2.77 5.17 3.62
N TYR A 24 1.71 5.20 4.40
CA TYR A 24 0.60 6.14 4.19
C TYR A 24 1.00 7.60 4.39
N PHE A 25 1.86 7.88 5.36
CA PHE A 25 2.40 9.22 5.56
C PHE A 25 3.25 9.66 4.35
N ARG A 26 4.05 8.76 3.79
CA ARG A 26 4.82 9.04 2.56
C ARG A 26 3.91 9.29 1.36
N ASN A 27 2.85 8.50 1.20
CA ASN A 27 1.88 8.72 0.15
C ASN A 27 1.22 10.09 0.30
N THR A 28 0.90 10.48 1.54
CA THR A 28 0.34 11.80 1.84
C THR A 28 1.33 12.91 1.50
N LEU A 29 2.63 12.75 1.79
CA LEU A 29 3.66 13.71 1.39
C LEU A 29 3.74 13.85 -0.13
N ILE A 30 3.72 12.75 -0.88
CA ILE A 30 3.76 12.79 -2.36
C ILE A 30 2.56 13.57 -2.91
N ILE A 31 1.36 13.32 -2.36
CA ILE A 31 0.16 14.03 -2.77
C ILE A 31 0.25 15.50 -2.38
N SER A 32 0.74 15.81 -1.18
CA SER A 32 0.93 17.17 -0.72
C SER A 32 1.87 17.95 -1.64
N ASP A 33 3.02 17.38 -1.97
CA ASP A 33 3.99 17.99 -2.90
C ASP A 33 3.39 18.19 -4.29
N TYR A 34 2.66 17.18 -4.79
CA TYR A 34 2.05 17.25 -6.13
C TYR A 34 0.95 18.32 -6.24
N LEU A 35 0.16 18.50 -5.17
CA LEU A 35 -0.92 19.47 -5.11
C LEU A 35 -0.47 20.85 -4.60
N GLU A 36 0.79 21.01 -4.19
CA GLU A 36 1.30 22.20 -3.50
C GLU A 36 0.45 22.55 -2.27
N ALA A 37 0.04 21.51 -1.53
CA ALA A 37 -0.90 21.63 -0.42
C ALA A 37 -0.19 21.86 0.93
N THR A 38 -0.86 22.55 1.86
CA THR A 38 -0.42 22.67 3.24
C THR A 38 -0.69 21.38 3.98
N PHE A 39 0.36 20.64 4.36
CA PHE A 39 0.23 19.37 5.06
C PHE A 39 0.24 19.56 6.59
N LEU A 40 -0.89 19.30 7.22
CA LEU A 40 -1.10 19.39 8.66
C LEU A 40 -1.03 17.99 9.26
N TYR A 41 0.05 17.66 9.95
CA TYR A 41 0.31 16.30 10.41
C TYR A 41 0.59 16.16 11.92
N ASN A 42 0.81 17.28 12.62
CA ASN A 42 0.98 17.30 14.07
C ASN A 42 0.28 18.50 14.71
N GLU A 43 0.14 18.48 16.02
CA GLU A 43 -0.58 19.50 16.76
C GLU A 43 -0.04 20.91 16.52
N ASN A 44 1.26 21.08 16.40
CA ASN A 44 1.87 22.39 16.15
C ASN A 44 1.49 22.92 14.76
N GLU A 45 1.50 22.08 13.73
CA GLU A 45 1.09 22.47 12.38
C GLU A 45 -0.39 22.81 12.35
N TYR A 46 -1.24 22.03 12.98
CA TYR A 46 -2.66 22.38 13.10
C TYR A 46 -2.87 23.70 13.82
N ASN A 47 -2.21 23.94 14.95
CA ASN A 47 -2.34 25.18 15.72
C ASN A 47 -1.90 26.43 14.94
N LYS A 48 -0.87 26.34 14.09
CA LYS A 48 -0.44 27.44 13.21
C LYS A 48 -1.49 27.84 12.18
N HIS A 49 -2.41 26.93 11.85
CA HIS A 49 -3.37 27.10 10.76
C HIS A 49 -4.82 27.14 11.19
N LEU A 50 -5.12 27.31 12.50
CA LEU A 50 -6.50 27.34 13.01
C LEU A 50 -7.38 28.37 12.29
N ASP A 51 -6.83 29.55 12.00
CA ASP A 51 -7.57 30.66 11.34
C ASP A 51 -7.28 30.74 9.82
N SER A 52 -6.51 29.82 9.28
CA SER A 52 -6.21 29.79 7.84
C SER A 52 -7.46 29.49 7.02
N LYS A 53 -7.56 30.12 5.85
CA LYS A 53 -8.63 29.85 4.89
C LYS A 53 -8.12 28.93 3.79
N PHE A 54 -8.93 27.92 3.48
CA PHE A 54 -8.67 26.93 2.46
C PHE A 54 -9.87 26.81 1.51
N ASP A 55 -9.59 26.53 0.25
CA ASP A 55 -10.61 26.27 -0.77
C ASP A 55 -11.02 24.79 -0.81
N ALA A 56 -10.07 23.92 -0.42
CA ALA A 56 -10.27 22.48 -0.33
C ALA A 56 -9.52 21.87 0.87
N ILE A 57 -10.12 20.87 1.49
CA ILE A 57 -9.56 20.13 2.62
C ILE A 57 -9.63 18.64 2.29
N LEU A 58 -8.47 18.00 2.21
CA LEU A 58 -8.33 16.56 2.02
C LEU A 58 -8.09 15.91 3.37
N ILE A 59 -8.85 14.87 3.67
CA ILE A 59 -8.71 14.09 4.88
C ILE A 59 -8.22 12.72 4.47
N PHE A 60 -6.97 12.41 4.83
CA PHE A 60 -6.48 11.05 4.69
C PHE A 60 -6.99 10.20 5.84
N TYR A 61 -7.24 8.92 5.56
CA TYR A 61 -7.60 7.98 6.59
C TYR A 61 -6.79 8.23 7.85
N SER A 62 -7.45 8.62 8.90
CA SER A 62 -6.85 8.83 10.20
C SER A 62 -7.51 7.91 11.21
N ASN A 63 -6.69 7.34 12.04
CA ASN A 63 -7.15 6.53 13.16
C ASN A 63 -7.29 7.43 14.41
N TYR A 64 -7.71 6.85 15.53
CA TYR A 64 -8.06 7.41 16.83
C TYR A 64 -7.13 8.47 17.47
N TYR A 65 -6.08 8.89 16.79
CA TYR A 65 -5.03 9.75 17.37
C TYR A 65 -4.88 11.10 16.65
N SER A 66 -5.79 11.43 15.78
CA SER A 66 -5.78 12.75 15.11
C SER A 66 -6.10 13.85 16.10
N PRO A 67 -5.57 15.06 15.92
CA PRO A 67 -5.95 16.23 16.69
C PRO A 67 -7.34 16.73 16.29
N VAL A 68 -8.37 15.94 16.61
CA VAL A 68 -9.75 16.11 16.16
C VAL A 68 -10.31 17.50 16.53
N LYS A 69 -9.90 18.04 17.69
CA LYS A 69 -10.32 19.38 18.12
C LYS A 69 -9.87 20.46 17.12
N GLN A 70 -8.61 20.42 16.73
CA GLN A 70 -8.02 21.38 15.79
C GLN A 70 -8.59 21.17 14.37
N MET A 71 -8.75 19.92 13.94
CA MET A 71 -9.38 19.59 12.67
C MET A 71 -10.79 20.15 12.59
N LYS A 72 -11.58 19.96 13.65
CA LYS A 72 -12.94 20.49 13.77
C LYS A 72 -12.94 22.02 13.65
N GLN A 73 -12.10 22.71 14.40
CA GLN A 73 -12.01 24.18 14.36
C GLN A 73 -11.65 24.69 12.96
N ILE A 74 -10.65 24.07 12.31
CA ILE A 74 -10.28 24.45 10.93
C ILE A 74 -11.44 24.19 9.98
N ALA A 75 -12.14 23.05 10.09
CA ALA A 75 -13.28 22.73 9.24
C ALA A 75 -14.44 23.72 9.44
N GLU A 76 -14.73 24.13 10.67
CA GLU A 76 -15.74 25.14 11.00
C GLU A 76 -15.37 26.52 10.42
N ASN A 77 -14.10 26.92 10.54
CA ASN A 77 -13.60 28.18 9.98
C ASN A 77 -13.58 28.16 8.44
N ASN A 78 -13.69 26.99 7.81
CA ASN A 78 -13.65 26.78 6.36
C ASN A 78 -14.94 26.11 5.84
N ASN A 79 -16.10 26.57 6.30
CA ASN A 79 -17.41 25.99 5.96
C ASN A 79 -17.77 26.02 4.47
N LYS A 80 -17.11 26.86 3.68
CA LYS A 80 -17.28 26.96 2.22
C LYS A 80 -16.24 26.12 1.45
N ALA A 81 -15.27 25.54 2.13
CA ALA A 81 -14.29 24.67 1.49
C ALA A 81 -14.94 23.38 0.98
N ARG A 82 -14.37 22.80 -0.05
CA ARG A 82 -14.72 21.45 -0.50
C ARG A 82 -13.99 20.43 0.37
N PHE A 83 -14.68 19.40 0.79
CA PHE A 83 -14.13 18.35 1.63
C PHE A 83 -13.99 17.05 0.85
N PHE A 84 -12.82 16.44 0.93
CA PHE A 84 -12.50 15.17 0.30
C PHE A 84 -11.98 14.20 1.35
N TRP A 85 -12.55 12.99 1.41
CA TRP A 85 -12.09 11.97 2.31
C TRP A 85 -11.49 10.80 1.53
N ILE A 86 -10.18 10.62 1.69
CA ILE A 86 -9.42 9.59 0.99
C ILE A 86 -9.33 8.35 1.86
N LEU A 87 -9.94 7.27 1.42
CA LEU A 87 -10.05 5.99 2.12
C LEU A 87 -9.11 4.96 1.51
N ASN A 88 -8.07 4.57 2.26
CA ASN A 88 -7.09 3.57 1.84
C ASN A 88 -7.45 2.14 2.26
N GLU A 89 -8.33 1.98 3.26
CA GLU A 89 -8.73 0.70 3.83
C GLU A 89 -10.25 0.66 3.98
N TYR A 90 -10.83 -0.53 3.84
CA TYR A 90 -12.28 -0.73 3.89
C TYR A 90 -12.90 -0.36 5.25
N ALA A 91 -12.14 -0.48 6.35
CA ALA A 91 -12.65 -0.15 7.68
C ALA A 91 -12.49 1.33 7.99
N ILE A 92 -13.59 2.05 8.06
CA ILE A 92 -13.64 3.43 8.57
C ILE A 92 -13.84 3.33 10.08
N SER A 93 -12.77 3.57 10.83
CA SER A 93 -12.82 3.52 12.29
C SER A 93 -12.81 4.89 12.96
N ALA A 94 -12.88 5.97 12.19
CA ALA A 94 -12.77 7.32 12.72
C ALA A 94 -14.14 7.96 12.90
N ASN A 95 -14.37 8.48 14.09
CA ASN A 95 -15.59 9.23 14.39
C ASN A 95 -15.36 10.71 14.07
N TYR A 96 -15.60 11.10 12.81
CA TYR A 96 -15.51 12.51 12.36
C TYR A 96 -16.89 13.14 12.26
N THR A 97 -17.61 13.15 13.37
CA THR A 97 -18.95 13.75 13.45
C THR A 97 -19.00 15.19 12.97
N PHE A 98 -17.91 15.92 13.06
CA PHE A 98 -17.83 17.31 12.57
C PHE A 98 -17.91 17.43 11.02
N LEU A 99 -17.87 16.32 10.31
CA LEU A 99 -18.05 16.27 8.85
C LEU A 99 -19.49 15.96 8.45
N ASN A 100 -20.36 15.58 9.40
CA ASN A 100 -21.74 15.18 9.10
C ASN A 100 -22.53 16.27 8.36
N ASP A 101 -22.23 17.54 8.69
CA ASP A 101 -22.89 18.72 8.09
C ASP A 101 -22.15 19.24 6.85
N LYS A 102 -21.12 18.56 6.39
CA LYS A 102 -20.31 18.95 5.24
C LYS A 102 -20.65 18.07 4.04
N ASN A 103 -20.62 18.68 2.87
CA ASN A 103 -20.65 17.91 1.62
C ASN A 103 -19.27 17.28 1.38
N VAL A 104 -19.11 16.01 1.72
CA VAL A 104 -17.83 15.30 1.64
C VAL A 104 -17.83 14.40 0.41
N THR A 105 -16.87 14.58 -0.47
CA THR A 105 -16.60 13.67 -1.56
C THR A 105 -15.67 12.54 -1.08
N PHE A 106 -16.13 11.30 -1.19
CA PHE A 106 -15.32 10.13 -0.85
C PHE A 106 -14.47 9.70 -2.05
N ILE A 107 -13.19 9.42 -1.80
CA ILE A 107 -12.26 8.86 -2.76
C ILE A 107 -11.76 7.53 -2.18
N LYS A 108 -12.09 6.42 -2.82
CA LYS A 108 -11.82 5.07 -2.31
C LYS A 108 -10.67 4.40 -3.05
N ASN A 109 -9.93 3.55 -2.35
CA ASN A 109 -8.88 2.70 -2.93
C ASN A 109 -9.42 1.33 -3.37
N TRP A 110 -10.72 1.22 -3.61
CA TRP A 110 -11.40 0.02 -4.10
C TRP A 110 -12.60 0.41 -4.97
N GLU A 111 -12.97 -0.51 -5.87
CA GLU A 111 -14.10 -0.32 -6.78
C GLU A 111 -15.42 -0.42 -6.01
N GLU A 112 -16.28 0.59 -6.16
CA GLU A 112 -17.63 0.62 -5.63
C GLU A 112 -18.51 1.44 -6.59
N GLU A 113 -19.69 0.94 -6.92
CA GLU A 113 -20.57 1.58 -7.89
C GLU A 113 -20.96 3.00 -7.45
N GLY A 114 -20.83 3.96 -8.37
CA GLY A 114 -21.13 5.38 -8.10
C GLY A 114 -20.07 6.14 -7.30
N GLU A 115 -18.96 5.50 -6.93
CA GLU A 115 -17.90 6.11 -6.14
C GLU A 115 -16.62 6.37 -6.96
N ILE A 116 -15.83 7.33 -6.51
CA ILE A 116 -14.54 7.63 -7.13
C ILE A 116 -13.51 6.65 -6.60
N MET A 117 -12.88 5.90 -7.49
CA MET A 117 -11.79 5.00 -7.16
C MET A 117 -10.45 5.55 -7.65
N LEU A 118 -9.46 5.63 -6.76
CA LEU A 118 -8.07 5.92 -7.12
C LEU A 118 -7.13 4.88 -6.48
N ASN A 119 -6.33 4.20 -7.29
CA ASN A 119 -5.35 3.23 -6.78
C ASN A 119 -4.14 3.94 -6.13
N LEU A 120 -4.28 4.31 -4.86
CA LEU A 120 -3.22 4.99 -4.10
C LEU A 120 -2.00 4.10 -3.80
N ASN A 121 -2.12 2.79 -4.00
CA ASN A 121 -0.99 1.87 -3.82
C ASN A 121 0.11 2.12 -4.87
N LEU A 122 -0.22 2.70 -6.02
CA LEU A 122 0.74 3.13 -7.04
C LEU A 122 1.78 4.14 -6.51
N LEU A 123 1.47 4.88 -5.44
CA LEU A 123 2.41 5.81 -4.83
C LEU A 123 3.60 5.10 -4.17
N PHE A 124 3.45 3.83 -3.78
CA PHE A 124 4.53 3.04 -3.19
C PHE A 124 5.70 2.81 -4.15
N SER A 125 5.49 2.84 -5.45
CA SER A 125 6.52 2.59 -6.46
C SER A 125 7.64 3.66 -6.54
N LYS A 126 7.51 4.78 -5.83
CA LYS A 126 8.46 5.93 -5.91
C LYS A 126 9.78 5.72 -5.13
N TYR A 127 9.88 4.72 -4.26
CA TYR A 127 10.95 4.67 -3.24
C TYR A 127 11.92 3.48 -3.38
N ALA A 128 12.14 2.99 -4.59
CA ALA A 128 13.06 1.87 -4.81
C ALA A 128 14.51 2.21 -4.42
N ASN A 129 15.14 1.36 -3.61
CA ASN A 129 16.57 1.37 -3.36
C ASN A 129 17.17 0.09 -3.94
N GLU A 130 18.29 0.17 -4.59
CA GLU A 130 19.02 -1.00 -5.07
C GLU A 130 19.87 -1.60 -3.96
N VAL A 131 19.75 -2.92 -3.77
CA VAL A 131 20.68 -3.72 -2.98
C VAL A 131 21.23 -4.79 -3.91
N LYS A 132 22.56 -4.85 -4.01
CA LYS A 132 23.24 -5.72 -4.98
C LYS A 132 23.18 -7.20 -4.58
N ASP A 133 23.35 -7.51 -3.29
CA ASP A 133 23.40 -8.89 -2.80
C ASP A 133 22.10 -9.35 -2.19
N LYS A 134 21.53 -10.41 -2.74
CA LYS A 134 20.29 -11.04 -2.27
C LYS A 134 20.57 -12.49 -1.90
N PRO A 135 20.99 -12.73 -0.63
CA PRO A 135 21.44 -14.06 -0.20
C PRO A 135 20.30 -15.07 -0.02
N TYR A 136 19.05 -14.62 0.03
CA TYR A 136 17.90 -15.48 0.28
C TYR A 136 16.97 -15.54 -0.94
N ASP A 137 16.33 -16.70 -1.14
CA ASP A 137 15.44 -16.90 -2.26
C ASP A 137 14.08 -16.24 -2.02
N CYS A 138 13.13 -16.86 -1.35
CA CYS A 138 11.76 -16.42 -1.35
C CYS A 138 11.23 -16.02 0.03
N VAL A 139 10.53 -14.87 0.07
CA VAL A 139 9.86 -14.39 1.28
C VAL A 139 8.36 -14.18 1.05
N TYR A 140 7.57 -14.49 2.06
CA TYR A 140 6.26 -13.90 2.26
C TYR A 140 6.31 -12.96 3.45
N TYR A 141 5.70 -11.78 3.37
CA TYR A 141 5.54 -10.94 4.54
C TYR A 141 4.08 -10.56 4.76
N GLY A 142 3.69 -10.57 6.02
CA GLY A 142 2.32 -10.26 6.40
C GLY A 142 1.93 -10.76 7.79
N THR A 143 0.69 -10.44 8.15
CA THR A 143 0.07 -10.93 9.38
C THR A 143 -0.65 -12.23 9.12
N PHE A 144 -0.78 -13.06 10.17
CA PHE A 144 -1.64 -14.23 10.11
C PHE A 144 -3.11 -13.78 10.00
N ARG A 145 -3.81 -14.36 9.04
CA ARG A 145 -5.26 -14.22 8.86
C ARG A 145 -5.88 -15.60 8.63
N THR A 146 -7.00 -15.87 9.26
CA THR A 146 -7.70 -17.15 9.14
C THR A 146 -8.27 -17.40 7.75
N ASP A 147 -8.69 -16.34 7.07
CA ASP A 147 -9.20 -16.35 5.70
C ASP A 147 -8.14 -16.71 4.62
N ARG A 148 -6.88 -16.80 5.02
CA ARG A 148 -5.74 -17.20 4.16
C ARG A 148 -5.09 -18.52 4.58
N GLU A 149 -5.66 -19.23 5.53
CA GLU A 149 -5.02 -20.41 6.14
C GLU A 149 -4.71 -21.50 5.10
N GLU A 150 -5.60 -21.73 4.13
CA GLU A 150 -5.39 -22.70 3.05
C GLU A 150 -4.14 -22.40 2.21
N TYR A 151 -3.89 -21.12 1.90
CA TYR A 151 -2.70 -20.69 1.16
C TYR A 151 -1.44 -20.84 1.99
N PHE A 152 -1.51 -20.53 3.28
CA PHE A 152 -0.37 -20.70 4.18
C PHE A 152 0.04 -22.18 4.29
N LYS A 153 -0.93 -23.08 4.42
CA LYS A 153 -0.67 -24.54 4.42
C LYS A 153 -0.09 -25.03 3.10
N LYS A 154 -0.54 -24.44 1.98
CA LYS A 154 -0.09 -24.79 0.62
C LYS A 154 1.38 -24.44 0.40
N TYR A 155 1.83 -23.24 0.79
CA TYR A 155 3.14 -22.71 0.41
C TYR A 155 4.19 -22.69 1.53
N PHE A 156 3.80 -22.63 2.81
CA PHE A 156 4.73 -22.30 3.89
C PHE A 156 5.50 -23.53 4.38
N LYS A 157 6.45 -23.96 3.57
CA LYS A 157 7.41 -25.03 3.84
C LYS A 157 8.76 -24.46 4.27
N GLU A 158 9.74 -25.33 4.54
CA GLU A 158 11.03 -25.00 5.15
C GLU A 158 11.89 -24.01 4.35
N ASP A 159 11.72 -23.97 3.02
CA ASP A 159 12.52 -23.10 2.15
C ASP A 159 11.96 -21.70 2.01
N LEU A 160 10.73 -21.46 2.47
CA LEU A 160 10.12 -20.15 2.46
C LEU A 160 10.47 -19.37 3.73
N TYR A 161 10.78 -18.10 3.58
CA TYR A 161 10.95 -17.18 4.70
C TYR A 161 9.65 -16.42 4.96
N LEU A 162 9.34 -16.27 6.25
CA LEU A 162 8.16 -15.56 6.72
C LEU A 162 8.57 -14.33 7.52
N SER A 163 8.33 -13.14 6.98
CA SER A 163 8.55 -11.89 7.69
C SER A 163 7.27 -11.45 8.41
N THR A 164 7.25 -11.64 9.73
CA THR A 164 6.08 -11.32 10.56
C THR A 164 6.49 -11.04 12.02
N THR A 165 5.51 -10.74 12.88
CA THR A 165 5.76 -10.62 14.33
C THR A 165 5.85 -12.01 14.97
N SER A 166 6.58 -12.12 16.09
CA SER A 166 6.67 -13.38 16.86
C SER A 166 5.29 -13.90 17.28
N LYS A 167 4.35 -13.01 17.60
CA LYS A 167 2.97 -13.39 17.93
C LYS A 167 2.24 -14.04 16.73
N ASN A 168 2.38 -13.47 15.54
CA ASN A 168 1.79 -14.04 14.33
C ASN A 168 2.51 -15.34 13.93
N PHE A 169 3.83 -15.41 14.08
CA PHE A 169 4.59 -16.60 13.76
C PHE A 169 4.11 -17.84 14.54
N LYS A 170 3.78 -17.68 15.82
CA LYS A 170 3.18 -18.76 16.63
C LYS A 170 1.87 -19.27 16.00
N LYS A 171 1.04 -18.37 15.45
CA LYS A 171 -0.21 -18.76 14.78
C LYS A 171 0.05 -19.57 13.51
N PHE A 172 1.05 -19.18 12.70
CA PHE A 172 1.46 -19.95 11.53
C PHE A 172 1.96 -21.35 11.91
N ARG A 173 2.74 -21.46 12.98
CA ARG A 173 3.21 -22.77 13.48
C ARG A 173 2.05 -23.66 13.94
N ASN A 174 1.04 -23.09 14.59
CA ASN A 174 -0.12 -23.84 15.09
C ASN A 174 -0.96 -24.48 13.97
N ILE A 175 -0.89 -23.96 12.74
CA ILE A 175 -1.55 -24.55 11.56
C ILE A 175 -0.61 -25.44 10.72
N GLY A 176 0.56 -25.79 11.25
CA GLY A 176 1.53 -26.69 10.59
C GLY A 176 2.45 -26.03 9.56
N CYS A 177 2.54 -24.70 9.52
CA CYS A 177 3.50 -24.02 8.63
C CYS A 177 4.92 -24.14 9.14
N ASN A 178 5.86 -24.60 8.28
CA ASN A 178 7.28 -24.80 8.59
C ASN A 178 8.21 -23.72 8.05
N ALA A 179 7.67 -22.62 7.51
CA ALA A 179 8.45 -21.48 7.01
C ALA A 179 9.40 -20.91 8.08
N LYS A 180 10.56 -20.42 7.63
CA LYS A 180 11.58 -19.82 8.50
C LYS A 180 11.16 -18.41 8.91
N LEU A 181 11.21 -18.12 10.21
CA LEU A 181 10.95 -16.76 10.67
C LEU A 181 12.12 -15.84 10.36
N ILE A 182 11.83 -14.72 9.73
CA ILE A 182 12.76 -13.60 9.65
C ILE A 182 12.16 -12.37 10.35
N LYS A 183 13.01 -11.46 10.82
CA LYS A 183 12.59 -10.25 11.51
C LYS A 183 11.55 -9.50 10.68
N LYS A 184 10.52 -8.98 11.35
CA LYS A 184 9.47 -8.17 10.71
C LYS A 184 10.11 -7.09 9.85
N LEU A 185 9.59 -6.95 8.62
CA LEU A 185 9.97 -5.88 7.72
C LEU A 185 9.91 -4.52 8.37
N SER A 186 10.91 -3.74 8.11
CA SER A 186 10.97 -2.37 8.52
C SER A 186 10.91 -1.44 7.30
N TRP A 187 9.95 -0.55 7.34
CA TRP A 187 9.81 0.54 6.38
C TRP A 187 10.73 1.68 6.75
N GLY A 188 11.45 2.22 5.82
CA GLY A 188 12.34 3.34 6.03
C GLY A 188 13.68 3.18 5.33
N GLU A 189 14.66 3.94 5.73
CA GLU A 189 16.00 3.97 5.13
C GLU A 189 16.71 2.61 5.18
N ASN A 190 16.39 1.78 6.16
CA ASN A 190 16.91 0.42 6.32
C ASN A 190 15.87 -0.62 5.90
N LYS A 191 15.61 -0.74 4.61
CA LYS A 191 14.74 -1.76 4.00
C LYS A 191 15.45 -3.11 3.90
N GLU A 192 16.38 -3.32 4.80
CA GLU A 192 17.35 -4.40 4.78
C GLU A 192 16.71 -5.77 4.63
N THR A 193 15.55 -5.99 5.25
CA THR A 193 14.98 -7.35 5.30
C THR A 193 14.41 -7.79 3.96
N LEU A 194 13.55 -7.00 3.29
CA LEU A 194 12.96 -7.40 2.02
C LEU A 194 13.97 -7.35 0.87
N ASN A 195 14.90 -6.41 0.94
CA ASN A 195 16.00 -6.30 -0.04
C ASN A 195 16.93 -7.51 -0.06
N LEU A 196 16.98 -8.31 1.02
CA LEU A 196 17.81 -9.51 1.08
C LEU A 196 17.24 -10.69 0.28
N PHE A 197 16.04 -10.57 -0.25
CA PHE A 197 15.37 -11.64 -0.97
C PHE A 197 15.33 -11.39 -2.47
N LYS A 198 15.52 -12.46 -3.26
CA LYS A 198 15.34 -12.41 -4.71
C LYS A 198 13.87 -12.40 -5.09
N TYR A 199 13.07 -13.19 -4.39
CA TYR A 199 11.67 -13.47 -4.74
C TYR A 199 10.73 -13.12 -3.59
N GLN A 200 9.51 -12.74 -3.97
CA GLN A 200 8.41 -12.57 -3.03
C GLN A 200 7.21 -13.37 -3.51
N LEU A 201 6.60 -14.14 -2.60
CA LEU A 201 5.32 -14.77 -2.84
C LEU A 201 4.18 -13.79 -2.51
N TYR A 202 3.32 -13.53 -3.47
CA TYR A 202 2.14 -12.69 -3.35
C TYR A 202 0.89 -13.56 -3.21
N ILE A 203 0.22 -13.42 -2.07
CA ILE A 203 -1.03 -14.11 -1.74
C ILE A 203 -2.01 -13.07 -1.24
N GLU A 204 -3.26 -13.12 -1.73
CA GLU A 204 -4.36 -12.33 -1.21
C GLU A 204 -5.55 -13.22 -0.84
N ASP A 205 -6.44 -12.69 0.00
CA ASP A 205 -7.69 -13.36 0.35
C ASP A 205 -8.78 -13.13 -0.70
N LYS A 206 -9.81 -13.96 -0.64
CA LYS A 206 -10.95 -13.87 -1.56
C LYS A 206 -11.68 -12.52 -1.47
N HIS A 207 -11.73 -11.93 -0.27
CA HIS A 207 -12.34 -10.62 -0.09
C HIS A 207 -11.57 -9.53 -0.82
N THR A 208 -10.23 -9.53 -0.72
CA THR A 208 -9.38 -8.59 -1.45
C THR A 208 -9.59 -8.71 -2.95
N HIS A 209 -9.65 -9.93 -3.49
CA HIS A 209 -9.88 -10.15 -4.92
C HIS A 209 -11.26 -9.68 -5.41
N ASN A 210 -12.28 -9.79 -4.57
CA ASN A 210 -13.64 -9.45 -4.94
C ASN A 210 -13.97 -7.97 -4.75
N VAL A 211 -13.38 -7.32 -3.75
CA VAL A 211 -13.73 -5.96 -3.33
C VAL A 211 -12.73 -4.93 -3.84
N PHE A 212 -11.44 -5.15 -3.57
CA PHE A 212 -10.45 -4.10 -3.88
C PHE A 212 -10.09 -4.01 -5.36
N ASN A 213 -10.12 -5.10 -6.11
CA ASN A 213 -9.80 -5.15 -7.54
C ASN A 213 -8.48 -4.45 -7.94
N ASN A 214 -7.55 -4.28 -7.00
CA ASN A 214 -6.23 -3.74 -7.24
C ASN A 214 -5.19 -4.53 -6.43
N LEU A 215 -3.92 -4.41 -6.83
CA LEU A 215 -2.83 -5.04 -6.13
C LEU A 215 -2.57 -4.35 -4.79
N ALA A 216 -2.40 -5.15 -3.74
CA ALA A 216 -2.10 -4.61 -2.41
C ALA A 216 -0.68 -4.06 -2.34
N ASN A 217 -0.44 -3.21 -1.35
CA ASN A 217 0.84 -2.55 -1.10
C ASN A 217 2.05 -3.45 -1.23
N ARG A 218 1.96 -4.72 -0.80
CA ARG A 218 3.08 -5.67 -0.80
C ARG A 218 3.64 -5.97 -2.18
N TYR A 219 2.84 -5.85 -3.24
CA TYR A 219 3.33 -5.97 -4.62
C TYR A 219 4.28 -4.81 -4.95
N TYR A 220 3.83 -3.58 -4.72
CA TYR A 220 4.65 -2.39 -4.97
C TYR A 220 5.89 -2.33 -4.09
N GLU A 221 5.75 -2.81 -2.87
CA GLU A 221 6.85 -2.94 -1.90
C GLU A 221 7.92 -3.90 -2.37
N ALA A 222 7.54 -5.03 -2.95
CA ALA A 222 8.48 -5.95 -3.60
C ALA A 222 9.22 -5.25 -4.75
N GLY A 223 8.51 -4.48 -5.52
CA GLY A 223 9.05 -3.64 -6.57
C GLY A 223 10.15 -2.71 -6.09
N PHE A 224 9.97 -2.02 -4.96
CA PHE A 224 10.99 -1.20 -4.31
C PHE A 224 12.28 -1.93 -4.00
N CYS A 225 12.15 -3.18 -3.62
CA CYS A 225 13.25 -3.99 -3.17
C CYS A 225 13.88 -4.80 -4.31
N ASN A 226 13.48 -4.54 -5.56
CA ASN A 226 13.94 -5.30 -6.72
C ASN A 226 13.74 -6.81 -6.53
N ASN A 227 12.60 -7.22 -5.97
CA ASN A 227 12.23 -8.61 -5.87
C ASN A 227 11.42 -9.00 -7.11
N VAL A 228 11.62 -10.21 -7.59
CA VAL A 228 10.72 -10.85 -8.56
C VAL A 228 9.53 -11.41 -7.78
N VAL A 229 8.32 -11.08 -8.20
CA VAL A 229 7.08 -11.49 -7.51
C VAL A 229 6.48 -12.70 -8.19
N PHE A 230 6.19 -13.74 -7.42
CA PHE A 230 5.33 -14.84 -7.81
C PHE A 230 3.94 -14.66 -7.21
N PHE A 231 2.91 -14.86 -8.01
CA PHE A 231 1.52 -14.67 -7.62
C PHE A 231 0.83 -16.02 -7.47
N ASP A 232 0.10 -16.22 -6.37
CA ASP A 232 -0.80 -17.37 -6.29
C ASP A 232 -1.87 -17.29 -7.39
N VAL A 233 -2.24 -18.42 -7.95
CA VAL A 233 -3.20 -18.54 -9.07
C VAL A 233 -4.52 -17.81 -8.83
N ASN A 234 -4.96 -17.70 -7.57
CA ASN A 234 -6.18 -16.97 -7.22
C ASN A 234 -6.07 -15.45 -7.41
N CYS A 235 -4.84 -14.93 -7.62
CA CYS A 235 -4.62 -13.50 -7.92
C CYS A 235 -4.95 -13.12 -9.36
N ARG A 236 -5.25 -14.06 -10.27
CA ARG A 236 -5.49 -13.78 -11.70
C ARG A 236 -6.54 -12.71 -11.95
N ASN A 237 -7.65 -12.74 -11.21
CA ASN A 237 -8.69 -11.72 -11.38
C ASN A 237 -8.19 -10.32 -11.01
N THR A 238 -7.48 -10.18 -9.89
CA THR A 238 -6.88 -8.90 -9.47
C THR A 238 -5.83 -8.42 -10.46
N ILE A 239 -4.99 -9.34 -10.98
CA ILE A 239 -3.99 -9.03 -12.01
C ILE A 239 -4.67 -8.49 -13.27
N ASN A 240 -5.72 -9.15 -13.75
CA ASN A 240 -6.46 -8.76 -14.96
C ASN A 240 -7.15 -7.40 -14.83
N LYS A 241 -7.46 -6.95 -13.62
CA LYS A 241 -8.09 -5.65 -13.33
C LYS A 241 -7.08 -4.57 -12.94
N SER A 242 -5.82 -4.92 -12.76
CA SER A 242 -4.73 -4.00 -12.41
C SER A 242 -3.95 -3.53 -13.64
N GLU A 243 -2.99 -2.66 -13.43
CA GLU A 243 -2.02 -2.22 -14.43
C GLU A 243 -1.20 -3.36 -15.03
N LEU A 244 -1.13 -4.51 -14.37
CA LEU A 244 -0.46 -5.71 -14.91
C LEU A 244 -1.22 -6.37 -16.05
N SER A 245 -2.47 -6.01 -16.27
CA SER A 245 -3.27 -6.50 -17.40
C SER A 245 -2.62 -6.25 -18.77
N TYR A 246 -1.84 -5.18 -18.90
CA TYR A 246 -1.05 -4.89 -20.11
C TYR A 246 0.08 -5.88 -20.36
N TYR A 247 0.49 -6.65 -19.35
CA TYR A 247 1.59 -7.61 -19.38
C TYR A 247 1.12 -9.06 -19.16
N LYS A 248 -0.15 -9.32 -19.38
CA LYS A 248 -0.83 -10.57 -19.03
C LYS A 248 -0.05 -11.82 -19.44
N GLU A 249 0.44 -11.89 -20.68
CA GLU A 249 1.18 -13.04 -21.19
C GLU A 249 2.49 -13.28 -20.42
N GLN A 250 3.20 -12.19 -20.08
CA GLN A 250 4.44 -12.29 -19.30
C GLN A 250 4.18 -12.65 -17.84
N VAL A 251 3.06 -12.18 -17.28
CA VAL A 251 2.69 -12.43 -15.87
C VAL A 251 2.38 -13.90 -15.64
N GLU A 252 1.84 -14.64 -16.63
CA GLU A 252 1.55 -16.07 -16.51
C GLU A 252 2.78 -16.90 -16.13
N ASP A 253 3.98 -16.53 -16.56
CA ASP A 253 5.22 -17.20 -16.18
C ASP A 253 5.49 -17.12 -14.67
N TYR A 254 4.88 -16.15 -13.97
CA TYR A 254 5.08 -15.90 -12.54
C TYR A 254 3.87 -16.27 -11.68
N ILE A 255 2.82 -16.84 -12.27
CA ILE A 255 1.67 -17.38 -11.52
C ILE A 255 2.02 -18.78 -11.03
N VAL A 256 1.77 -19.06 -9.76
CA VAL A 256 2.08 -20.35 -9.12
C VAL A 256 0.82 -21.01 -8.59
N GLU A 257 0.73 -22.32 -8.77
CA GLU A 257 -0.43 -23.12 -8.39
C GLU A 257 -0.19 -23.99 -7.15
N SER A 258 1.08 -24.32 -6.87
CA SER A 258 1.49 -25.14 -5.74
C SER A 258 2.85 -24.74 -5.21
N TYR A 259 3.25 -25.35 -4.09
CA TYR A 259 4.60 -25.19 -3.55
C TYR A 259 5.67 -25.73 -4.52
N GLU A 260 5.40 -26.88 -5.13
CA GLU A 260 6.30 -27.55 -6.08
C GLU A 260 6.48 -26.70 -7.35
N ASP A 261 5.40 -26.08 -7.83
CA ASP A 261 5.44 -25.13 -8.96
C ASP A 261 6.26 -23.90 -8.59
N LEU A 262 6.04 -23.32 -7.40
CA LEU A 262 6.84 -22.20 -6.89
C LEU A 262 8.34 -22.54 -6.87
N GLN A 263 8.72 -23.72 -6.33
CA GLN A 263 10.11 -24.14 -6.27
C GLN A 263 10.71 -24.38 -7.66
N SER A 264 9.94 -24.97 -8.56
CA SER A 264 10.35 -25.18 -9.96
C SER A 264 10.64 -23.84 -10.65
N LYS A 265 9.75 -22.85 -10.50
CA LYS A 265 9.91 -21.52 -11.08
C LYS A 265 11.06 -20.74 -10.44
N ILE A 266 11.25 -20.81 -9.12
CA ILE A 266 12.43 -20.25 -8.44
C ILE A 266 13.72 -20.84 -9.01
N LYS A 267 13.78 -22.17 -9.13
CA LYS A 267 14.96 -22.85 -9.71
C LYS A 267 15.22 -22.43 -11.16
N HIS A 268 14.17 -22.23 -11.95
CA HIS A 268 14.28 -21.71 -13.31
C HIS A 268 14.82 -20.27 -13.31
N CYS A 269 14.23 -19.39 -12.52
CA CYS A 269 14.61 -17.98 -12.44
C CYS A 269 16.03 -17.78 -11.86
N ASN A 270 16.49 -18.67 -10.99
CA ASN A 270 17.86 -18.61 -10.45
C ASN A 270 18.94 -18.84 -11.53
N LYS A 271 18.61 -19.43 -12.69
CA LYS A 271 19.56 -19.58 -13.81
C LYS A 271 19.92 -18.23 -14.43
N ASP A 272 18.99 -17.27 -14.43
CA ASP A 272 19.19 -15.90 -14.89
C ASP A 272 18.25 -14.95 -14.15
N PHE A 273 18.54 -14.70 -12.88
CA PHE A 273 17.76 -13.81 -12.04
C PHE A 273 17.65 -12.39 -12.63
N SER A 274 18.74 -11.90 -13.24
CA SER A 274 18.80 -10.55 -13.81
C SER A 274 17.80 -10.36 -14.94
N LYS A 275 17.62 -11.39 -15.80
CA LYS A 275 16.61 -11.39 -16.86
C LYS A 275 15.19 -11.24 -16.29
N HIS A 276 14.83 -12.08 -15.31
CA HIS A 276 13.51 -12.07 -14.70
C HIS A 276 13.23 -10.77 -13.95
N LEU A 277 14.25 -10.22 -13.28
CA LEU A 277 14.15 -8.92 -12.65
C LEU A 277 13.94 -7.81 -13.71
N ALA A 278 14.64 -7.86 -14.84
CA ALA A 278 14.47 -6.89 -15.93
C ALA A 278 13.06 -6.93 -16.53
N ILE A 279 12.49 -8.13 -16.72
CA ILE A 279 11.10 -8.31 -17.18
C ILE A 279 10.14 -7.60 -16.20
N GLN A 280 10.22 -7.89 -14.91
CA GLN A 280 9.31 -7.26 -13.95
C GLN A 280 9.62 -5.77 -13.72
N LYS A 281 10.85 -5.32 -13.92
CA LYS A 281 11.17 -3.88 -13.96
C LYS A 281 10.47 -3.17 -15.13
N SER A 282 10.29 -3.81 -16.28
CA SER A 282 9.58 -3.20 -17.40
C SER A 282 8.10 -2.94 -17.09
N TRP A 283 7.46 -3.76 -16.26
CA TRP A 283 6.07 -3.54 -15.82
C TRP A 283 5.93 -2.23 -15.03
N ARG A 284 6.97 -1.79 -14.34
CA ARG A 284 6.98 -0.54 -13.55
C ARG A 284 6.94 0.73 -14.41
N MET A 285 7.23 0.63 -15.69
CA MET A 285 6.98 1.75 -16.61
C MET A 285 5.49 2.01 -16.73
N GLY A 286 4.67 0.94 -16.84
CA GLY A 286 3.21 1.03 -16.77
C GLY A 286 2.72 1.56 -15.42
N GLU A 287 3.29 1.08 -14.31
CA GLU A 287 2.98 1.57 -12.95
C GLU A 287 3.29 3.07 -12.80
N ALA A 288 4.40 3.54 -13.35
CA ALA A 288 4.77 4.96 -13.29
C ALA A 288 3.79 5.83 -14.09
N ALA A 289 3.36 5.37 -15.28
CA ALA A 289 2.36 6.03 -16.08
C ALA A 289 0.99 6.05 -15.37
N ALA A 290 0.57 4.91 -14.81
CA ALA A 290 -0.66 4.78 -14.04
C ALA A 290 -0.66 5.70 -12.82
N ARG A 291 0.46 5.78 -12.08
CA ARG A 291 0.62 6.72 -10.96
C ARG A 291 0.45 8.16 -11.38
N ASN A 292 1.11 8.56 -12.47
CA ASN A 292 1.02 9.94 -12.96
C ASN A 292 -0.43 10.28 -13.39
N ASN A 293 -1.12 9.34 -14.03
CA ASN A 293 -2.52 9.51 -14.39
C ASN A 293 -3.41 9.61 -13.15
N MET A 294 -3.21 8.76 -12.16
CA MET A 294 -3.94 8.81 -10.89
C MET A 294 -3.75 10.14 -10.17
N LEU A 295 -2.52 10.68 -10.10
CA LEU A 295 -2.26 11.99 -9.51
C LEU A 295 -2.92 13.13 -10.29
N LYS A 296 -2.94 13.07 -11.63
CA LYS A 296 -3.65 14.03 -12.48
C LYS A 296 -5.15 13.96 -12.23
N GLU A 297 -5.71 12.77 -12.14
CA GLU A 297 -7.13 12.56 -11.86
C GLU A 297 -7.50 13.10 -10.48
N LEU A 298 -6.73 12.79 -9.44
CA LEU A 298 -6.91 13.36 -8.11
C LEU A 298 -6.91 14.90 -8.15
N LYS A 299 -5.95 15.49 -8.85
CA LYS A 299 -5.90 16.95 -9.03
C LYS A 299 -7.15 17.48 -9.73
N ASN A 300 -7.60 16.83 -10.79
CA ASN A 300 -8.81 17.24 -11.51
C ASN A 300 -10.06 17.18 -10.61
N ILE A 301 -10.22 16.11 -9.84
CA ILE A 301 -11.34 15.97 -8.88
C ILE A 301 -11.32 17.12 -7.87
N ILE A 302 -10.14 17.44 -7.33
CA ILE A 302 -9.99 18.48 -6.31
C ILE A 302 -10.23 19.89 -6.91
N TYR A 303 -9.78 20.15 -8.13
CA TYR A 303 -9.87 21.48 -8.74
C TYR A 303 -11.23 21.73 -9.43
N ASN A 304 -11.83 20.75 -10.03
CA ASN A 304 -13.02 20.89 -10.87
C ASN A 304 -14.30 20.31 -10.25
N GLY A 305 -14.16 19.52 -9.18
CA GLY A 305 -15.25 18.70 -8.64
C GLY A 305 -15.46 17.43 -9.46
N THR A 306 -16.35 16.58 -9.00
CA THR A 306 -16.86 15.44 -9.77
C THR A 306 -17.81 15.94 -10.84
N LYS A 307 -17.59 15.57 -12.10
CA LYS A 307 -18.58 15.80 -13.16
C LYS A 307 -19.82 14.98 -12.93
#